data_29fb407fc95847f9e4ff1891d69496bf
#
_entry.id   29fb407fc95847f9e4ff1891d69496bf
#
_cell.length_a   1.000
_cell.length_b   1.000
_cell.length_c   1.000
_cell.angle_alpha   90.00
_cell.angle_beta   90.00
_cell.angle_gamma   90.00
#
_symmetry.space_group_name_H-M   'P 1'
#
loop_
_entity.id
_entity.type
_entity.pdbx_description
1 polymer ?
#
loop_
_entity_poly.entity_id
_entity_poly.type
_entity_poly.pdbx_seq_one_letter_code
_entity_poly.pdbx_strand_id
1 'polypeptide(L)'
;MTEHSGVSTSTSEAGKAHNAQLLTFLVDQQEYGVDILRVQEIRGWSAPMPIPGAPPYIKGVINIRGDVVPIADLRERLGLPALEHGATTAVVVLRVQYKNRERVMGVIVDAMSDVTTVPAEALRPPPTFHDSAESLTKEIAALEDKMITILDVDCVFGNQVG
;
A
#
# COMPACT_ATOMS: atom_id res chain seq x y z
N MET A 1 -24.51 -13.46 28.07
CA MET A 1 -23.84 -13.46 27.85
C MET A 1 -23.37 -13.43 27.54
N THR A 2 -23.78 -13.21 27.42
CA THR A 2 -22.94 -13.14 27.00
C THR A 2 -22.49 -12.94 26.52
N GLU A 3 -22.67 -12.64 26.45
CA GLU A 3 -21.86 -12.57 26.03
C GLU A 3 -21.36 -12.41 25.56
N HIS A 4 -21.56 -11.96 25.65
CA HIS A 4 -20.58 -11.78 25.25
C HIS A 4 -20.05 -11.77 24.84
N SER A 5 -20.42 -11.61 25.00
CA SER A 5 -19.53 -11.72 24.66
C SER A 5 -18.96 -11.73 24.17
N GLY A 6 -19.18 -11.71 24.09
CA GLY A 6 -18.20 -11.75 23.76
C GLY A 6 -17.79 -11.87 23.12
N VAL A 7 -17.71 -11.75 23.19
CA VAL A 7 -16.90 -11.99 22.70
C VAL A 7 -16.44 -12.13 22.23
N SER A 8 -16.52 -12.17 22.11
CA SER A 8 -15.73 -12.40 21.62
C SER A 8 -15.26 -12.60 21.15
N THR A 9 -15.29 -12.58 21.06
CA THR A 9 -14.56 -12.84 20.59
C THR A 9 -14.03 -13.17 20.15
N SER A 10 -14.01 -13.27 20.00
CA SER A 10 -13.36 -13.66 19.50
C SER A 10 -12.93 -14.14 19.06
N THR A 11 -12.94 -14.26 18.95
CA THR A 11 -12.48 -14.73 18.42
C THR A 11 -12.29 -15.24 17.81
N SER A 12 -12.31 -15.31 17.95
CA SER A 12 -12.21 -15.86 17.24
C SER A 12 -12.35 -16.06 16.65
N GLU A 13 -12.59 -15.59 16.83
CA GLU A 13 -12.56 -15.98 16.07
C GLU A 13 -11.68 -15.98 15.24
N ALA A 14 -10.84 -16.43 15.78
CA ALA A 14 -9.74 -16.82 14.95
C ALA A 14 -10.21 -17.12 13.56
N GLY A 15 -9.41 -16.83 12.55
CA GLY A 15 -9.86 -16.99 11.19
C GLY A 15 -11.08 -16.15 10.84
N LYS A 16 -11.60 -15.47 11.80
CA LYS A 16 -12.74 -14.60 11.59
C LYS A 16 -12.31 -13.41 10.76
N ALA A 17 -12.98 -13.16 9.67
CA ALA A 17 -12.68 -12.02 8.83
C ALA A 17 -13.01 -10.72 9.55
N HIS A 18 -12.16 -9.74 9.38
CA HIS A 18 -12.33 -8.42 9.95
C HIS A 18 -12.51 -7.39 8.85
N ASN A 19 -13.20 -6.31 9.17
CA ASN A 19 -13.26 -5.17 8.27
C ASN A 19 -11.87 -4.63 8.05
N ALA A 20 -11.62 -4.14 6.83
CA ALA A 20 -10.32 -3.58 6.47
C ALA A 20 -10.43 -2.06 6.47
N GLN A 21 -9.52 -1.39 7.17
CA GLN A 21 -9.41 0.05 7.09
C GLN A 21 -8.26 0.39 6.17
N LEU A 22 -8.57 1.11 5.11
CA LEU A 22 -7.65 1.37 4.02
C LEU A 22 -7.45 2.86 3.84
N LEU A 23 -6.20 3.22 3.50
CA LEU A 23 -5.93 4.48 2.85
C LEU A 23 -5.96 4.20 1.36
N THR A 24 -6.80 4.91 0.61
CA THR A 24 -6.92 4.67 -0.82
C THR A 24 -6.34 5.84 -1.61
N PHE A 25 -5.85 5.52 -2.80
CA PHE A 25 -5.25 6.51 -3.68
C PHE A 25 -5.43 6.03 -5.11
N LEU A 26 -5.18 6.94 -6.04
CA LEU A 26 -5.35 6.66 -7.47
C LEU A 26 -3.99 6.54 -8.13
N VAL A 27 -3.86 5.53 -8.98
CA VAL A 27 -2.74 5.38 -9.89
C VAL A 27 -3.33 4.95 -11.22
N ASP A 28 -3.07 5.73 -12.26
CA ASP A 28 -3.57 5.45 -13.60
C ASP A 28 -5.09 5.29 -13.60
N GLN A 29 -5.76 6.16 -12.83
CA GLN A 29 -7.23 6.21 -12.72
C GLN A 29 -7.85 4.97 -12.07
N GLN A 30 -7.02 4.09 -11.50
CA GLN A 30 -7.50 2.94 -10.74
C GLN A 30 -7.30 3.20 -9.26
N GLU A 31 -8.21 2.71 -8.45
CA GLU A 31 -8.12 2.91 -7.02
C GLU A 31 -7.39 1.73 -6.36
N TYR A 32 -6.38 2.07 -5.59
CA TYR A 32 -5.59 1.13 -4.83
C TYR A 32 -5.72 1.47 -3.35
N GLY A 33 -5.49 0.49 -2.51
CA GLY A 33 -5.53 0.71 -1.07
C GLY A 33 -4.41 0.00 -0.36
N VAL A 34 -4.04 0.55 0.78
CA VAL A 34 -3.08 -0.10 1.69
C VAL A 34 -3.68 -0.07 3.09
N ASP A 35 -3.26 -1.04 3.90
CA ASP A 35 -3.68 -1.10 5.30
C ASP A 35 -3.29 0.21 5.98
N ILE A 36 -4.28 0.89 6.59
CA ILE A 36 -4.04 2.19 7.22
C ILE A 36 -2.97 2.08 8.32
N LEU A 37 -2.84 0.91 8.94
CA LEU A 37 -1.85 0.70 10.00
C LEU A 37 -0.42 0.73 9.47
N ARG A 38 -0.23 0.57 8.17
CA ARG A 38 1.10 0.66 7.56
C ARG A 38 1.48 2.08 7.19
N VAL A 39 0.54 3.01 7.25
CA VAL A 39 0.79 4.39 6.83
C VAL A 39 1.39 5.18 7.98
N GLN A 40 2.56 5.75 7.75
CA GLN A 40 3.20 6.61 8.73
C GLN A 40 2.77 8.06 8.55
N GLU A 41 2.76 8.55 7.31
CA GLU A 41 2.29 9.89 7.02
C GLU A 41 2.07 10.05 5.53
N ILE A 42 1.43 11.14 5.14
CA ILE A 42 1.20 11.51 3.75
C ILE A 42 1.85 12.86 3.52
N ARG A 43 2.59 13.00 2.42
CA ARG A 43 3.29 14.22 2.09
C ARG A 43 2.94 14.65 0.68
N GLY A 44 3.05 15.95 0.43
CA GLY A 44 2.99 16.43 -0.94
C GLY A 44 4.25 16.05 -1.71
N TRP A 45 4.18 16.17 -3.01
CA TRP A 45 5.31 15.84 -3.86
C TRP A 45 6.46 16.83 -3.65
N SER A 46 7.66 16.30 -3.52
CA SER A 46 8.89 17.05 -3.65
C SER A 46 9.91 16.13 -4.29
N ALA A 47 10.80 16.69 -5.11
CA ALA A 47 11.73 15.88 -5.87
C ALA A 47 12.74 15.21 -4.94
N PRO A 48 12.88 13.89 -5.00
CA PRO A 48 13.87 13.19 -4.19
C PRO A 48 15.27 13.38 -4.78
N MET A 49 16.26 13.13 -3.94
CA MET A 49 17.65 13.14 -4.39
C MET A 49 17.94 11.79 -5.04
N PRO A 50 18.35 11.77 -6.34
CA PRO A 50 18.60 10.49 -7.00
C PRO A 50 19.77 9.73 -6.37
N ILE A 51 19.68 8.41 -6.40
CA ILE A 51 20.72 7.51 -5.90
C ILE A 51 21.23 6.69 -7.09
N PRO A 52 22.52 6.81 -7.45
CA PRO A 52 23.05 6.01 -8.55
C PRO A 52 22.95 4.52 -8.27
N GLY A 53 22.61 3.74 -9.30
CA GLY A 53 22.53 2.29 -9.18
C GLY A 53 21.25 1.75 -8.61
N ALA A 54 20.30 2.61 -8.24
CA ALA A 54 19.01 2.13 -7.71
C ALA A 54 18.16 1.58 -8.85
N PRO A 55 17.23 0.65 -8.55
CA PRO A 55 16.28 0.19 -9.55
C PRO A 55 15.48 1.37 -10.13
N PRO A 56 15.01 1.26 -11.39
CA PRO A 56 14.35 2.39 -12.03
C PRO A 56 13.16 2.98 -11.27
N TYR A 57 12.39 2.15 -10.55
CA TYR A 57 11.23 2.67 -9.82
C TYR A 57 11.61 3.37 -8.52
N ILE A 58 12.86 3.24 -8.06
CA ILE A 58 13.36 4.01 -6.91
C ILE A 58 13.86 5.34 -7.45
N LYS A 59 13.15 6.41 -7.11
CA LYS A 59 13.45 7.73 -7.66
C LYS A 59 14.50 8.47 -6.88
N GLY A 60 14.82 7.99 -5.69
CA GLY A 60 15.83 8.62 -4.86
C GLY A 60 15.44 8.53 -3.40
N VAL A 61 15.95 9.47 -2.61
CA VAL A 61 15.68 9.52 -1.17
C VAL A 61 15.29 10.93 -0.78
N ILE A 62 14.53 11.03 0.31
CA ILE A 62 14.25 12.32 0.94
C ILE A 62 14.60 12.22 2.42
N ASN A 63 14.83 13.37 3.02
CA ASN A 63 15.09 13.45 4.46
C ASN A 63 13.77 13.74 5.16
N ILE A 64 13.36 12.83 6.04
CA ILE A 64 12.17 13.02 6.88
C ILE A 64 12.64 13.00 8.32
N ARG A 65 12.69 14.16 8.94
CA ARG A 65 13.07 14.32 10.34
C ARG A 65 14.40 13.63 10.67
N GLY A 66 15.36 13.73 9.74
CA GLY A 66 16.68 13.16 9.94
C GLY A 66 16.85 11.76 9.38
N ASP A 67 15.76 11.10 8.99
CA ASP A 67 15.85 9.77 8.41
C ASP A 67 15.88 9.86 6.89
N VAL A 68 16.74 9.05 6.29
CA VAL A 68 16.84 8.95 4.83
C VAL A 68 15.85 7.90 4.37
N VAL A 69 14.84 8.34 3.63
CA VAL A 69 13.71 7.49 3.24
C VAL A 69 13.71 7.31 1.73
N PRO A 70 13.81 6.06 1.23
CA PRO A 70 13.73 5.82 -0.21
C PRO A 70 12.34 6.11 -0.73
N ILE A 71 12.28 6.61 -1.97
CA ILE A 71 11.03 6.99 -2.62
C ILE A 71 10.86 6.15 -3.87
N ALA A 72 9.77 5.40 -3.94
CA ALA A 72 9.46 4.54 -5.07
C ALA A 72 8.27 5.10 -5.83
N ASP A 73 8.32 5.01 -7.15
CA ASP A 73 7.19 5.38 -8.00
C ASP A 73 6.31 4.15 -8.19
N LEU A 74 5.10 4.20 -7.66
CA LEU A 74 4.19 3.06 -7.75
C LEU A 74 3.82 2.73 -9.19
N ARG A 75 3.66 3.75 -10.04
CA ARG A 75 3.37 3.50 -11.46
C ARG A 75 4.42 2.58 -12.07
N GLU A 76 5.69 2.92 -11.87
CA GLU A 76 6.77 2.12 -12.45
C GLU A 76 6.88 0.75 -11.79
N ARG A 77 6.63 0.67 -10.50
CA ARG A 77 6.66 -0.63 -9.80
C ARG A 77 5.58 -1.56 -10.33
N LEU A 78 4.44 -1.01 -10.76
CA LEU A 78 3.35 -1.79 -11.33
C LEU A 78 3.49 -1.99 -12.84
N GLY A 79 4.57 -1.50 -13.44
CA GLY A 79 4.81 -1.67 -14.87
C GLY A 79 4.09 -0.67 -15.74
N LEU A 80 3.64 0.44 -15.16
CA LEU A 80 2.95 1.48 -15.91
C LEU A 80 3.94 2.57 -16.34
N PRO A 81 3.63 3.29 -17.42
CA PRO A 81 4.51 4.38 -17.86
C PRO A 81 4.61 5.48 -16.80
N ALA A 82 5.78 6.10 -16.73
CA ALA A 82 5.98 7.24 -15.84
C ALA A 82 5.09 8.41 -16.27
N LEU A 83 4.73 9.24 -15.29
CA LEU A 83 3.89 10.39 -15.52
C LEU A 83 4.52 11.58 -14.81
N GLU A 84 4.36 12.76 -15.39
CA GLU A 84 4.85 13.97 -14.75
C GLU A 84 4.13 14.19 -13.44
N HIS A 85 4.87 14.65 -12.44
CA HIS A 85 4.30 14.91 -11.12
C HIS A 85 3.67 16.30 -11.11
N GLY A 86 2.47 16.39 -10.55
CA GLY A 86 1.70 17.60 -10.57
C GLY A 86 1.09 17.93 -9.22
N ALA A 87 0.05 18.75 -9.26
CA ALA A 87 -0.56 19.28 -8.04
C ALA A 87 -1.19 18.20 -7.16
N THR A 88 -1.65 17.11 -7.76
CA THR A 88 -2.31 16.05 -6.99
C THR A 88 -1.35 14.94 -6.56
N THR A 89 -0.12 14.94 -7.09
CA THR A 89 0.86 13.91 -6.76
C THR A 89 1.18 13.93 -5.27
N ALA A 90 1.19 12.76 -4.67
CA ALA A 90 1.44 12.65 -3.24
C ALA A 90 2.41 11.52 -2.96
N VAL A 91 3.01 11.58 -1.77
CA VAL A 91 3.93 10.53 -1.31
C VAL A 91 3.32 9.95 -0.04
N VAL A 92 3.04 8.66 -0.08
CA VAL A 92 2.53 7.92 1.07
C VAL A 92 3.72 7.24 1.72
N VAL A 93 4.00 7.58 2.97
CA VAL A 93 5.13 7.00 3.70
C VAL A 93 4.63 5.78 4.45
N LEU A 94 5.20 4.63 4.11
CA LEU A 94 4.72 3.33 4.60
C LEU A 94 5.80 2.64 5.43
N ARG A 95 5.33 1.85 6.40
CA ARG A 95 6.19 0.89 7.09
C ARG A 95 6.04 -0.46 6.41
N VAL A 96 7.17 -1.01 5.98
CA VAL A 96 7.19 -2.31 5.30
C VAL A 96 8.10 -3.27 6.06
N GLN A 97 7.81 -4.56 5.94
CA GLN A 97 8.56 -5.61 6.61
C GLN A 97 9.32 -6.42 5.58
N TYR A 98 10.61 -6.66 5.85
CA TYR A 98 11.42 -7.53 5.01
C TYR A 98 12.46 -8.22 5.89
N LYS A 99 12.45 -9.53 5.88
CA LYS A 99 13.40 -10.35 6.66
C LYS A 99 13.39 -9.95 8.13
N ASN A 100 12.19 -9.85 8.70
CA ASN A 100 11.96 -9.51 10.10
C ASN A 100 12.49 -8.15 10.51
N ARG A 101 12.66 -7.23 9.54
CA ARG A 101 13.08 -5.87 9.82
C ARG A 101 12.05 -4.91 9.27
N GLU A 102 11.76 -3.89 10.05
CA GLU A 102 10.86 -2.84 9.62
C GLU A 102 11.64 -1.76 8.91
N ARG A 103 11.14 -1.36 7.75
CA ARG A 103 11.72 -0.29 6.93
C ARG A 103 10.65 0.72 6.63
N VAL A 104 11.08 1.94 6.34
CA VAL A 104 10.17 3.02 5.96
C VAL A 104 10.45 3.37 4.51
N MET A 105 9.40 3.53 3.72
CA MET A 105 9.53 3.82 2.29
C MET A 105 8.41 4.76 1.88
N GLY A 106 8.74 5.75 1.06
CA GLY A 106 7.75 6.64 0.48
C GLY A 106 7.32 6.12 -0.88
N VAL A 107 6.05 6.24 -1.18
CA VAL A 107 5.47 5.72 -2.41
C VAL A 107 4.75 6.84 -3.13
N ILE A 108 5.14 7.11 -4.37
CA ILE A 108 4.53 8.16 -5.18
C ILE A 108 3.24 7.64 -5.78
N VAL A 109 2.15 8.36 -5.56
CA VAL A 109 0.85 8.03 -6.15
C VAL A 109 0.33 9.24 -6.92
N ASP A 110 -0.58 8.98 -7.88
CA ASP A 110 -1.07 10.06 -8.74
C ASP A 110 -1.93 11.05 -7.96
N ALA A 111 -2.75 10.55 -7.05
CA ALA A 111 -3.61 11.40 -6.22
C ALA A 111 -4.10 10.60 -5.03
N MET A 112 -4.35 11.31 -3.93
CA MET A 112 -5.00 10.69 -2.77
C MET A 112 -6.50 10.58 -3.04
N SER A 113 -7.11 9.57 -2.44
CA SER A 113 -8.56 9.39 -2.54
C SER A 113 -9.21 9.53 -1.17
N ASP A 114 -9.20 8.47 -0.36
CA ASP A 114 -9.98 8.50 0.87
C ASP A 114 -9.43 7.54 1.92
N VAL A 115 -10.01 7.60 3.11
CA VAL A 115 -9.85 6.57 4.13
C VAL A 115 -11.17 5.80 4.15
N THR A 116 -11.10 4.51 3.87
CA THR A 116 -12.28 3.70 3.62
C THR A 116 -12.27 2.48 4.51
N THR A 117 -13.42 2.18 5.10
CA THR A 117 -13.61 0.91 5.82
C THR A 117 -14.33 -0.04 4.89
N VAL A 118 -13.72 -1.18 4.61
CA VAL A 118 -14.28 -2.19 3.72
C VAL A 118 -14.79 -3.34 4.59
N PRO A 119 -16.08 -3.68 4.49
CA PRO A 119 -16.59 -4.80 5.28
C PRO A 119 -15.96 -6.11 4.85
N ALA A 120 -15.79 -7.02 5.81
CA ALA A 120 -15.11 -8.28 5.56
C ALA A 120 -15.75 -9.06 4.41
N GLU A 121 -17.08 -9.00 4.30
CA GLU A 121 -17.77 -9.74 3.25
C GLU A 121 -17.54 -9.20 1.85
N ALA A 122 -16.95 -8.01 1.73
CA ALA A 122 -16.60 -7.43 0.42
C ALA A 122 -15.18 -7.78 -0.01
N LEU A 123 -14.41 -8.43 0.85
CA LEU A 123 -13.02 -8.77 0.54
C LEU A 123 -12.96 -10.08 -0.24
N ARG A 124 -12.18 -10.10 -1.31
CA ARG A 124 -12.03 -11.27 -2.18
C ARG A 124 -10.55 -11.56 -2.37
N PRO A 125 -10.20 -12.85 -2.51
CA PRO A 125 -8.82 -13.18 -2.84
C PRO A 125 -8.48 -12.68 -4.24
N PRO A 126 -7.20 -12.33 -4.50
CA PRO A 126 -6.82 -11.93 -5.84
C PRO A 126 -6.78 -13.13 -6.77
N PRO A 127 -7.03 -12.91 -8.07
CA PRO A 127 -6.85 -14.00 -9.02
C PRO A 127 -5.38 -14.41 -9.08
N THR A 128 -5.15 -15.68 -9.38
CA THR A 128 -3.80 -16.22 -9.53
C THR A 128 -3.49 -16.45 -10.99
N PHE A 129 -2.26 -16.13 -11.36
CA PHE A 129 -1.81 -16.35 -12.73
C PHE A 129 -0.63 -17.30 -12.71
N HIS A 130 -0.56 -18.18 -13.70
CA HIS A 130 0.41 -19.25 -13.73
C HIS A 130 1.86 -18.79 -13.62
N ASP A 131 2.18 -17.68 -14.26
CA ASP A 131 3.55 -17.21 -14.36
C ASP A 131 3.91 -16.19 -13.29
N SER A 132 3.02 -15.99 -12.33
CA SER A 132 3.25 -15.03 -11.26
C SER A 132 4.21 -15.60 -10.25
N ALA A 133 5.39 -15.02 -10.16
CA ALA A 133 6.35 -15.43 -9.14
C ALA A 133 5.91 -14.98 -7.75
N GLU A 134 5.24 -13.84 -7.69
CA GLU A 134 4.73 -13.32 -6.43
C GLU A 134 3.50 -12.46 -6.71
N SER A 135 2.67 -12.32 -5.71
CA SER A 135 1.47 -11.51 -5.84
C SER A 135 1.70 -10.16 -5.18
N LEU A 136 1.52 -9.09 -5.94
CA LEU A 136 1.59 -7.74 -5.40
C LEU A 136 0.25 -7.32 -4.77
N THR A 137 -0.80 -8.05 -5.06
CA THR A 137 -2.14 -7.78 -4.58
C THR A 137 -2.47 -8.71 -3.44
N LYS A 138 -2.85 -8.13 -2.30
CA LYS A 138 -3.25 -8.92 -1.14
C LYS A 138 -4.68 -9.40 -1.28
N GLU A 139 -5.60 -8.49 -1.61
CA GLU A 139 -7.02 -8.75 -1.74
C GLU A 139 -7.63 -7.73 -2.67
N ILE A 140 -8.86 -7.99 -3.10
CA ILE A 140 -9.64 -7.02 -3.85
C ILE A 140 -10.89 -6.73 -3.06
N ALA A 141 -11.18 -5.44 -2.84
CA ALA A 141 -12.42 -5.01 -2.22
C ALA A 141 -13.44 -4.81 -3.32
N ALA A 142 -14.46 -5.67 -3.33
CA ALA A 142 -15.52 -5.60 -4.33
C ALA A 142 -16.71 -4.89 -3.71
N LEU A 143 -16.77 -3.58 -3.89
CA LEU A 143 -17.84 -2.75 -3.37
C LEU A 143 -18.94 -2.60 -4.41
N GLU A 144 -20.05 -2.06 -4.01
CA GLU A 144 -21.21 -1.99 -4.88
C GLU A 144 -20.95 -1.18 -6.14
N ASP A 145 -20.20 -0.09 -6.01
CA ASP A 145 -19.99 0.85 -7.12
C ASP A 145 -18.56 0.86 -7.63
N LYS A 146 -17.65 0.12 -7.02
CA LYS A 146 -16.23 0.15 -7.42
C LYS A 146 -15.47 -1.04 -6.85
N MET A 147 -14.27 -1.23 -7.36
CA MET A 147 -13.33 -2.20 -6.81
C MET A 147 -12.05 -1.49 -6.41
N ILE A 148 -11.46 -1.91 -5.31
CA ILE A 148 -10.20 -1.37 -4.82
C ILE A 148 -9.20 -2.52 -4.76
N THR A 149 -8.05 -2.33 -5.41
CA THR A 149 -6.96 -3.31 -5.33
C THR A 149 -6.15 -3.03 -4.07
N ILE A 150 -6.17 -3.96 -3.13
CA ILE A 150 -5.44 -3.82 -1.87
C ILE A 150 -4.05 -4.41 -2.07
N LEU A 151 -3.03 -3.57 -1.89
CA LEU A 151 -1.66 -3.97 -2.15
C LEU A 151 -1.05 -4.64 -0.93
N ASP A 152 -0.22 -5.64 -1.21
CA ASP A 152 0.63 -6.24 -0.20
C ASP A 152 1.91 -5.41 -0.16
N VAL A 153 1.98 -4.47 0.78
CA VAL A 153 3.09 -3.51 0.79
C VAL A 153 4.43 -4.19 0.99
N ASP A 154 4.45 -5.31 1.72
CA ASP A 154 5.71 -6.03 1.94
C ASP A 154 6.19 -6.70 0.65
N CYS A 155 5.29 -7.24 -0.14
CA CYS A 155 5.66 -7.83 -1.44
C CYS A 155 6.02 -6.78 -2.46
N VAL A 156 5.30 -5.66 -2.46
CA VAL A 156 5.53 -4.61 -3.45
C VAL A 156 6.85 -3.90 -3.20
N PHE A 157 7.16 -3.60 -1.94
CA PHE A 157 8.27 -2.71 -1.61
C PHE A 157 9.30 -3.31 -0.65
N GLY A 158 8.92 -4.28 0.16
CA GLY A 158 9.76 -4.72 1.27
C GLY A 158 11.13 -5.21 0.85
N ASN A 159 11.21 -6.00 -0.22
CA ASN A 159 12.46 -6.57 -0.66
C ASN A 159 13.33 -5.59 -1.46
N GLN A 160 12.88 -4.34 -1.61
CA GLN A 160 13.62 -3.35 -2.37
C GLN A 160 14.45 -2.42 -1.51
N VAL A 161 14.25 -2.46 -0.20
CA VAL A 161 14.95 -1.58 0.73
C VAL A 161 15.94 -2.33 1.61
N GLY A 162 16.21 -3.55 1.22
CA GLY A 162 17.14 -4.43 1.94
C GLY A 162 18.55 -3.96 2.01
#